data_f53fe50f36814afe598482082254e275
#
_entry.id   f53fe50f36814afe598482082254e275
#
_cell.length_a   1.000
_cell.length_b   1.000
_cell.length_c   1.000
_cell.angle_alpha   90.00
_cell.angle_beta   90.00
_cell.angle_gamma   90.00
#
_symmetry.space_group_name_H-M   'P 1'
#
loop_
_entity.id
_entity.type
_entity.pdbx_description
1 polymer ?
#
loop_
_entity_poly.entity_id
_entity_poly.type
_entity_poly.pdbx_seq_one_letter_code
_entity_poly.pdbx_strand_id
1 'polypeptide(L)'
;YFETFNDHGQYQTPDGWKDPEHRKEVIHVKEGSDVTVDVTLTRHGPIITDLVPGESRKLALRWTLYDSLQDPFFDVNSARNWEEFRKALSNWDAPAQNVVFADVDGHIGYQATGHIPIRLNGDGGLPVNGADNQHEWKGYGPFDDQPRVFDPPSGILATANGRITPNGY
;
A
#
# COMPACT_ATOMS: atom_id res chain seq x y z
N TYR A 1 -5.44 -8.79 -7.76
CA TYR A 1 -6.58 -9.04 -8.62
C TYR A 1 -6.26 -10.17 -9.61
N PHE A 2 -7.27 -10.96 -9.98
CA PHE A 2 -7.18 -11.85 -11.13
C PHE A 2 -7.65 -11.10 -12.37
N GLU A 3 -6.80 -11.01 -13.38
CA GLU A 3 -7.14 -10.39 -14.66
C GLU A 3 -7.48 -11.46 -15.70
N THR A 4 -8.52 -11.20 -16.47
CA THR A 4 -8.92 -12.06 -17.61
C THR A 4 -8.38 -11.44 -18.89
N PHE A 5 -7.57 -12.19 -19.64
CA PHE A 5 -7.03 -11.77 -20.93
C PHE A 5 -7.67 -12.57 -22.07
N ASN A 6 -7.86 -11.92 -23.20
CA ASN A 6 -8.28 -12.57 -24.46
C ASN A 6 -7.07 -12.99 -25.31
N ASP A 7 -7.33 -13.66 -26.43
CA ASP A 7 -6.30 -14.12 -27.37
C ASP A 7 -5.55 -12.99 -28.09
N HIS A 8 -6.07 -11.76 -28.00
CA HIS A 8 -5.41 -10.55 -28.56
C HIS A 8 -4.52 -9.84 -27.52
N GLY A 9 -4.39 -10.39 -26.31
CA GLY A 9 -3.58 -9.80 -25.22
C GLY A 9 -4.26 -8.64 -24.49
N GLN A 10 -5.55 -8.40 -24.70
CA GLN A 10 -6.32 -7.37 -24.01
C GLN A 10 -6.90 -7.93 -22.70
N TYR A 11 -6.99 -7.11 -21.68
CA TYR A 11 -7.61 -7.49 -20.39
C TYR A 11 -9.05 -6.97 -20.28
N GLN A 12 -9.89 -7.73 -19.59
CA GLN A 12 -11.30 -7.42 -19.41
C GLN A 12 -11.49 -6.33 -18.34
N THR A 13 -12.35 -5.36 -18.65
CA THR A 13 -12.82 -4.31 -17.74
C THR A 13 -14.34 -4.23 -17.80
N PRO A 14 -15.03 -3.53 -16.89
CA PRO A 14 -16.47 -3.31 -16.96
C PRO A 14 -16.92 -2.64 -18.27
N ASP A 15 -16.02 -1.85 -18.88
CA ASP A 15 -16.30 -1.12 -20.13
C ASP A 15 -15.89 -1.90 -21.39
N GLY A 16 -15.46 -3.17 -21.24
CA GLY A 16 -15.00 -4.03 -22.31
C GLY A 16 -13.50 -4.34 -22.26
N TRP A 17 -12.96 -4.80 -23.39
CA TRP A 17 -11.55 -5.17 -23.53
C TRP A 17 -10.67 -3.95 -23.68
N LYS A 18 -9.53 -3.89 -22.94
CA LYS A 18 -8.54 -2.82 -23.01
C LYS A 18 -7.14 -3.38 -23.20
N ASP A 19 -6.31 -2.67 -23.95
CA ASP A 19 -4.90 -2.99 -24.09
C ASP A 19 -4.17 -2.65 -22.80
N PRO A 20 -3.30 -3.53 -22.27
CA PRO A 20 -2.45 -3.22 -21.14
C PRO A 20 -1.34 -2.25 -21.56
N GLU A 21 -0.80 -1.49 -20.60
CA GLU A 21 0.45 -0.77 -20.79
C GLU A 21 1.62 -1.75 -20.71
N HIS A 22 2.62 -1.56 -21.57
CA HIS A 22 3.88 -2.31 -21.51
C HIS A 22 5.04 -1.36 -21.21
N ARG A 23 5.84 -1.73 -20.22
CA ARG A 23 7.01 -0.97 -19.80
C ARG A 23 8.25 -1.87 -19.80
N LYS A 24 9.33 -1.39 -20.39
CA LYS A 24 10.63 -2.06 -20.32
C LYS A 24 11.47 -1.44 -19.23
N GLU A 25 11.89 -2.27 -18.28
CA GLU A 25 12.81 -1.88 -17.22
C GLU A 25 14.15 -2.56 -17.44
N VAL A 26 15.22 -1.78 -17.43
CA VAL A 26 16.59 -2.30 -17.59
C VAL A 26 17.29 -2.28 -16.23
N ILE A 27 17.68 -3.46 -15.76
CA ILE A 27 18.40 -3.62 -14.50
C ILE A 27 19.89 -3.80 -14.83
N HIS A 28 20.69 -2.82 -14.44
CA HIS A 28 22.14 -2.89 -14.57
C HIS A 28 22.72 -3.81 -13.50
N VAL A 29 23.29 -4.94 -13.93
CA VAL A 29 23.87 -5.94 -13.03
C VAL A 29 25.37 -5.66 -12.87
N LYS A 30 25.83 -5.46 -11.63
CA LYS A 30 27.25 -5.28 -11.35
C LYS A 30 28.05 -6.51 -11.81
N GLU A 31 29.07 -6.29 -12.66
CA GLU A 31 29.95 -7.33 -13.21
C GLU A 31 29.22 -8.41 -14.05
N GLY A 32 28.02 -8.09 -14.56
CA GLY A 32 27.18 -8.97 -15.39
C GLY A 32 26.55 -8.22 -16.56
N SER A 33 25.81 -8.97 -17.39
CA SER A 33 25.01 -8.36 -18.46
C SER A 33 23.72 -7.76 -17.88
N ASP A 34 23.27 -6.66 -18.46
CA ASP A 34 21.98 -6.04 -18.11
C ASP A 34 20.83 -7.04 -18.31
N VAL A 35 19.86 -6.97 -17.41
CA VAL A 35 18.62 -7.74 -17.49
C VAL A 35 17.48 -6.79 -17.87
N THR A 36 16.77 -7.09 -18.96
CA THR A 36 15.57 -6.37 -19.36
C THR A 36 14.34 -7.12 -18.89
N VAL A 37 13.44 -6.43 -18.18
CA VAL A 37 12.17 -6.95 -17.71
C VAL A 37 11.05 -6.24 -18.46
N ASP A 38 10.18 -6.99 -19.13
CA ASP A 38 8.96 -6.48 -19.75
C ASP A 38 7.82 -6.53 -18.72
N VAL A 39 7.38 -5.36 -18.26
CA VAL A 39 6.29 -5.22 -17.28
C VAL A 39 4.99 -4.95 -18.00
N THR A 40 4.01 -5.83 -17.80
CA THR A 40 2.62 -5.63 -18.29
C THR A 40 1.79 -5.02 -17.16
N LEU A 41 1.16 -3.86 -17.41
CA LEU A 41 0.35 -3.16 -16.41
C LEU A 41 -1.13 -3.13 -16.85
N THR A 42 -1.99 -3.49 -15.92
CA THR A 42 -3.44 -3.29 -16.03
C THR A 42 -3.87 -2.08 -15.19
N ARG A 43 -5.15 -1.78 -15.12
CA ARG A 43 -5.71 -0.77 -14.21
C ARG A 43 -5.44 -1.04 -12.72
N HIS A 44 -5.13 -2.28 -12.37
CA HIS A 44 -4.81 -2.69 -10.99
C HIS A 44 -3.31 -2.75 -10.71
N GLY A 45 -2.46 -2.44 -11.70
CA GLY A 45 -1.01 -2.45 -11.56
C GLY A 45 -0.32 -3.54 -12.36
N PRO A 46 0.95 -3.84 -12.05
CA PRO A 46 1.75 -4.82 -12.79
C PRO A 46 1.23 -6.24 -12.61
N ILE A 47 1.33 -7.02 -13.69
CA ILE A 47 1.14 -8.47 -13.64
C ILE A 47 2.38 -9.09 -12.98
N ILE A 48 2.15 -9.83 -11.90
CA ILE A 48 3.19 -10.45 -11.07
C ILE A 48 3.13 -11.98 -11.07
N THR A 49 2.37 -12.59 -11.95
CA THR A 49 2.15 -14.05 -11.98
C THR A 49 3.47 -14.83 -11.95
N ASP A 50 4.44 -14.42 -12.73
CA ASP A 50 5.74 -15.11 -12.85
C ASP A 50 6.58 -15.06 -11.55
N LEU A 51 6.23 -14.20 -10.60
CA LEU A 51 6.85 -14.10 -9.28
C LEU A 51 6.19 -15.02 -8.24
N VAL A 52 5.06 -15.66 -8.59
CA VAL A 52 4.29 -16.51 -7.67
C VAL A 52 4.42 -17.98 -8.12
N PRO A 53 5.26 -18.79 -7.44
CA PRO A 53 5.46 -20.19 -7.83
C PRO A 53 4.17 -20.99 -7.91
N GLY A 54 3.94 -21.67 -9.05
CA GLY A 54 2.75 -22.51 -9.27
C GLY A 54 1.47 -21.76 -9.65
N GLU A 55 1.52 -20.44 -9.75
CA GLU A 55 0.36 -19.66 -10.22
C GLU A 55 0.37 -19.55 -11.76
N SER A 56 -0.77 -19.79 -12.37
CA SER A 56 -0.96 -19.70 -13.83
C SER A 56 -1.93 -18.57 -14.24
N ARG A 57 -2.74 -18.09 -13.31
CA ARG A 57 -3.69 -17.02 -13.56
C ARG A 57 -2.96 -15.67 -13.62
N LYS A 58 -3.46 -14.72 -14.38
CA LYS A 58 -2.87 -13.39 -14.46
C LYS A 58 -3.19 -12.59 -13.20
N LEU A 59 -2.21 -12.44 -12.31
CA LEU A 59 -2.31 -11.67 -11.07
C LEU A 59 -1.77 -10.27 -11.26
N ALA A 60 -2.61 -9.25 -11.06
CA ALA A 60 -2.20 -7.86 -10.96
C ALA A 60 -2.04 -7.44 -9.49
N LEU A 61 -0.97 -6.72 -9.18
CA LEU A 61 -0.68 -6.20 -7.85
C LEU A 61 -1.14 -4.73 -7.74
N ARG A 62 -2.24 -4.49 -7.00
CA ARG A 62 -2.63 -3.16 -6.58
C ARG A 62 -1.89 -2.78 -5.29
N TRP A 63 -1.08 -1.75 -5.34
CA TRP A 63 -0.23 -1.35 -4.23
C TRP A 63 -0.27 0.16 -4.01
N THR A 64 -0.42 0.60 -2.77
CA THR A 64 -0.52 2.02 -2.40
C THR A 64 0.70 2.85 -2.82
N LEU A 65 1.89 2.24 -2.92
CA LEU A 65 3.11 2.90 -3.40
C LEU A 65 3.03 3.40 -4.85
N TYR A 66 2.10 2.87 -5.66
CA TYR A 66 1.91 3.35 -7.04
C TYR A 66 1.09 4.63 -7.12
N ASP A 67 0.34 4.98 -6.07
CA ASP A 67 -0.52 6.15 -6.08
C ASP A 67 0.23 7.42 -5.68
N SER A 68 1.00 7.35 -4.61
CA SER A 68 1.91 8.43 -4.18
C SER A 68 2.96 7.91 -3.21
N LEU A 69 4.08 8.61 -3.14
CA LEU A 69 5.11 8.38 -2.14
C LEU A 69 5.65 9.74 -1.68
N GLN A 70 5.30 10.12 -0.46
CA GLN A 70 5.88 11.29 0.20
C GLN A 70 6.82 10.83 1.30
N ASP A 71 7.89 11.58 1.50
CA ASP A 71 8.87 11.33 2.56
C ASP A 71 8.73 12.41 3.65
N PRO A 72 8.08 12.09 4.79
CA PRO A 72 7.85 13.03 5.87
C PRO A 72 9.01 13.11 6.87
N PHE A 73 10.12 12.42 6.67
CA PHE A 73 11.17 12.28 7.70
C PHE A 73 11.76 13.61 8.16
N PHE A 74 11.93 14.59 7.29
CA PHE A 74 12.41 15.92 7.68
C PHE A 74 11.42 16.63 8.59
N ASP A 75 10.13 16.56 8.28
CA ASP A 75 9.07 17.16 9.09
C ASP A 75 8.92 16.42 10.44
N VAL A 76 8.99 15.09 10.42
CA VAL A 76 8.98 14.27 11.63
C VAL A 76 10.15 14.61 12.55
N ASN A 77 11.37 14.73 12.00
CA ASN A 77 12.57 15.09 12.75
C ASN A 77 12.55 16.54 13.28
N SER A 78 11.74 17.41 12.69
CA SER A 78 11.60 18.80 13.10
C SER A 78 10.47 19.02 14.11
N ALA A 79 9.61 18.03 14.33
CA ALA A 79 8.48 18.10 15.23
C ALA A 79 8.94 18.26 16.68
N ARG A 80 8.27 19.16 17.43
CA ARG A 80 8.61 19.52 18.82
C ARG A 80 7.61 19.03 19.85
N ASN A 81 6.47 18.54 19.38
CA ASN A 81 5.38 18.07 20.21
C ASN A 81 4.53 17.03 19.45
N TRP A 82 3.57 16.44 20.11
CA TRP A 82 2.68 15.43 19.56
C TRP A 82 1.88 15.90 18.33
N GLU A 83 1.37 17.13 18.36
CA GLU A 83 0.56 17.69 17.27
C GLU A 83 1.38 17.89 15.99
N GLU A 84 2.59 18.47 16.12
CA GLU A 84 3.52 18.65 14.99
C GLU A 84 3.97 17.28 14.44
N PHE A 85 4.25 16.33 15.33
CA PHE A 85 4.63 14.97 14.97
C PHE A 85 3.50 14.27 14.18
N ARG A 86 2.27 14.32 14.67
CA ARG A 86 1.12 13.77 13.94
C ARG A 86 0.89 14.46 12.59
N LYS A 87 1.02 15.78 12.55
CA LYS A 87 0.89 16.53 11.29
C LYS A 87 1.92 16.09 10.26
N ALA A 88 3.16 15.88 10.67
CA ALA A 88 4.19 15.33 9.79
C ALA A 88 3.82 13.92 9.30
N LEU A 89 3.38 13.04 10.22
CA LEU A 89 2.98 11.67 9.89
C LEU A 89 1.74 11.59 8.97
N SER A 90 0.89 12.62 8.91
CA SER A 90 -0.25 12.63 7.99
C SER A 90 0.15 12.67 6.51
N ASN A 91 1.40 13.02 6.21
CA ASN A 91 2.00 12.96 4.87
C ASN A 91 2.73 11.63 4.60
N TRP A 92 2.64 10.66 5.49
CA TRP A 92 3.23 9.34 5.29
C TRP A 92 2.28 8.44 4.52
N ASP A 93 2.48 8.31 3.23
CA ASP A 93 1.58 7.57 2.36
C ASP A 93 1.78 6.05 2.44
N ALA A 94 3.03 5.61 2.34
CA ALA A 94 3.40 4.19 2.33
C ALA A 94 4.90 3.97 2.60
N PRO A 95 5.31 2.78 3.08
CA PRO A 95 4.45 1.71 3.59
C PRO A 95 3.80 2.09 4.92
N ALA A 96 2.65 1.50 5.22
CA ALA A 96 2.00 1.70 6.51
C ALA A 96 2.91 1.30 7.67
N GLN A 97 2.97 2.12 8.71
CA GLN A 97 3.83 1.91 9.88
C GLN A 97 3.07 2.09 11.20
N ASN A 98 3.57 1.41 12.22
CA ASN A 98 3.23 1.65 13.62
C ASN A 98 4.31 2.57 14.19
N VAL A 99 3.98 3.81 14.49
CA VAL A 99 4.95 4.81 14.96
C VAL A 99 4.71 5.13 16.42
N VAL A 100 5.77 5.10 17.21
CA VAL A 100 5.74 5.50 18.62
C VAL A 100 6.47 6.82 18.81
N PHE A 101 5.96 7.65 19.72
CA PHE A 101 6.46 8.97 20.07
C PHE A 101 6.85 8.99 21.54
N ALA A 102 7.90 9.72 21.85
CA ALA A 102 8.25 10.10 23.22
C ALA A 102 8.97 11.45 23.19
N ASP A 103 8.71 12.30 24.16
CA ASP A 103 9.36 13.61 24.29
C ASP A 103 10.10 13.78 25.63
N VAL A 104 10.76 14.93 25.77
CA VAL A 104 11.55 15.27 26.96
C VAL A 104 10.67 15.66 28.16
N ASP A 105 9.40 15.97 27.94
CA ASP A 105 8.42 16.30 28.96
C ASP A 105 7.77 15.06 29.57
N GLY A 106 8.08 13.86 29.01
CA GLY A 106 7.63 12.57 29.50
C GLY A 106 6.35 12.06 28.85
N HIS A 107 5.90 12.71 27.80
CA HIS A 107 4.74 12.26 27.01
C HIS A 107 5.10 11.09 26.11
N ILE A 108 4.17 10.17 25.94
CA ILE A 108 4.27 9.04 25.00
C ILE A 108 3.06 8.97 24.09
N GLY A 109 3.27 8.57 22.84
CA GLY A 109 2.20 8.48 21.85
C GLY A 109 2.37 7.31 20.89
N TYR A 110 1.28 6.91 20.26
CA TYR A 110 1.25 5.95 19.18
C TYR A 110 0.35 6.47 18.06
N GLN A 111 0.79 6.29 16.83
CA GLN A 111 0.03 6.61 15.62
C GLN A 111 0.29 5.56 14.56
N ALA A 112 -0.78 5.02 13.98
CA ALA A 112 -0.72 4.28 12.74
C ALA A 112 -0.61 5.23 11.54
N THR A 113 0.18 4.89 10.53
CA THR A 113 0.39 5.70 9.34
C THR A 113 0.12 4.92 8.07
N GLY A 114 0.16 5.64 6.94
CA GLY A 114 0.02 5.08 5.60
C GLY A 114 -1.41 5.14 5.08
N HIS A 115 -1.52 5.00 3.78
CA HIS A 115 -2.81 4.95 3.10
C HIS A 115 -3.46 3.56 3.30
N ILE A 116 -4.55 3.50 4.06
CA ILE A 116 -5.34 2.28 4.28
C ILE A 116 -6.49 2.28 3.27
N PRO A 117 -6.51 1.36 2.29
CA PRO A 117 -7.53 1.34 1.26
C PRO A 117 -8.92 1.01 1.82
N ILE A 118 -9.93 1.81 1.41
CA ILE A 118 -11.34 1.49 1.61
C ILE A 118 -11.78 0.64 0.43
N ARG A 119 -12.01 -0.65 0.64
CA ARG A 119 -12.45 -1.59 -0.39
C ARG A 119 -13.96 -1.66 -0.47
N LEU A 120 -14.49 -1.84 -1.70
CA LEU A 120 -15.94 -2.08 -1.88
C LEU A 120 -16.37 -3.38 -1.23
N ASN A 121 -15.61 -4.45 -1.48
CA ASN A 121 -15.86 -5.77 -0.91
C ASN A 121 -14.52 -6.46 -0.61
N GLY A 122 -14.52 -7.31 0.42
CA GLY A 122 -13.36 -8.08 0.84
C GLY A 122 -12.37 -7.27 1.68
N ASP A 123 -11.41 -7.97 2.27
CA ASP A 123 -10.39 -7.42 3.17
C ASP A 123 -8.99 -7.35 2.52
N GLY A 124 -8.86 -7.78 1.28
CA GLY A 124 -7.59 -7.84 0.56
C GLY A 124 -6.70 -9.03 0.92
N GLY A 125 -7.20 -9.98 1.70
CA GLY A 125 -6.47 -11.19 2.10
C GLY A 125 -6.31 -12.22 0.98
N LEU A 126 -7.21 -12.18 -0.02
CA LEU A 126 -7.17 -13.06 -1.18
C LEU A 126 -7.32 -12.25 -2.48
N PRO A 127 -6.72 -12.75 -3.58
CA PRO A 127 -6.96 -12.17 -4.90
C PRO A 127 -8.44 -12.26 -5.29
N VAL A 128 -8.94 -11.20 -5.90
CA VAL A 128 -10.34 -11.02 -6.32
C VAL A 128 -10.44 -10.77 -7.82
N ASN A 129 -11.64 -10.89 -8.38
CA ASN A 129 -11.90 -10.65 -9.79
C ASN A 129 -11.58 -9.20 -10.18
N GLY A 130 -10.78 -9.00 -11.22
CA GLY A 130 -10.42 -7.69 -11.77
C GLY A 130 -11.29 -7.24 -12.96
N ALA A 131 -12.16 -8.11 -13.50
CA ALA A 131 -12.97 -7.79 -14.66
C ALA A 131 -14.19 -6.89 -14.38
N ASP A 132 -14.56 -6.74 -13.12
CA ASP A 132 -15.69 -5.93 -12.68
C ASP A 132 -15.27 -4.86 -11.67
N ASN A 133 -16.23 -4.05 -11.20
CA ASN A 133 -15.97 -2.99 -10.20
C ASN A 133 -16.33 -3.38 -8.77
N GLN A 134 -16.60 -4.66 -8.48
CA GLN A 134 -17.12 -5.05 -7.18
C GLN A 134 -16.10 -4.99 -6.06
N HIS A 135 -14.80 -5.06 -6.40
CA HIS A 135 -13.71 -5.11 -5.43
C HIS A 135 -12.77 -3.90 -5.48
N GLU A 136 -13.20 -2.84 -6.16
CA GLU A 136 -12.38 -1.63 -6.31
C GLU A 136 -12.12 -0.93 -4.98
N TRP A 137 -11.02 -0.19 -4.94
CA TRP A 137 -10.76 0.76 -3.87
C TRP A 137 -11.56 2.04 -4.12
N LYS A 138 -12.31 2.49 -3.11
CA LYS A 138 -13.05 3.77 -3.13
C LYS A 138 -12.19 4.97 -2.77
N GLY A 139 -10.98 4.75 -2.32
CA GLY A 139 -10.05 5.74 -1.80
C GLY A 139 -9.39 5.21 -0.53
N TYR A 140 -8.98 6.13 0.32
CA TYR A 140 -8.25 5.83 1.56
C TYR A 140 -9.01 6.33 2.78
N GLY A 141 -8.88 5.60 3.88
CA GLY A 141 -9.37 6.03 5.18
C GLY A 141 -8.70 7.34 5.62
N PRO A 142 -9.45 8.27 6.25
CA PRO A 142 -8.87 9.51 6.79
C PRO A 142 -7.77 9.19 7.82
N PHE A 143 -6.68 9.97 7.81
CA PHE A 143 -5.60 9.81 8.78
C PHE A 143 -6.08 9.94 10.22
N ASP A 144 -7.03 10.82 10.48
CA ASP A 144 -7.56 11.05 11.83
C ASP A 144 -8.42 9.89 12.36
N ASP A 145 -8.89 9.00 11.49
CA ASP A 145 -9.63 7.79 11.88
C ASP A 145 -8.71 6.61 12.15
N GLN A 146 -7.41 6.74 11.83
CA GLN A 146 -6.45 5.68 12.07
C GLN A 146 -6.17 5.52 13.56
N PRO A 147 -5.83 4.29 14.02
CA PRO A 147 -5.51 4.01 15.42
C PRO A 147 -4.43 4.93 15.98
N ARG A 148 -4.73 5.58 17.09
CA ARG A 148 -3.82 6.45 17.82
C ARG A 148 -4.10 6.43 19.32
N VAL A 149 -3.08 6.73 20.08
CA VAL A 149 -3.21 6.98 21.53
C VAL A 149 -2.13 7.97 21.96
N PHE A 150 -2.45 8.82 22.93
CA PHE A 150 -1.53 9.75 23.57
C PHE A 150 -1.69 9.64 25.07
N ASP A 151 -0.57 9.56 25.80
CA ASP A 151 -0.50 9.41 27.25
C ASP A 151 -1.47 8.37 27.83
N PRO A 152 -1.36 7.08 27.41
CA PRO A 152 -2.26 6.07 27.94
C PRO A 152 -2.12 5.91 29.45
N PRO A 153 -3.20 5.66 30.20
CA PRO A 153 -3.13 5.48 31.66
C PRO A 153 -2.20 4.37 32.13
N SER A 154 -1.89 3.39 31.26
CA SER A 154 -0.92 2.34 31.53
C SER A 154 0.52 2.83 31.63
N GLY A 155 0.83 4.02 31.06
CA GLY A 155 2.18 4.55 30.96
C GLY A 155 3.12 3.74 30.05
N ILE A 156 2.58 2.80 29.27
CA ILE A 156 3.37 1.92 28.41
C ILE A 156 2.73 1.83 27.03
N LEU A 157 3.56 1.95 25.99
CA LEU A 157 3.22 1.68 24.61
C LEU A 157 4.22 0.67 24.04
N ALA A 158 3.72 -0.32 23.30
CA ALA A 158 4.55 -1.29 22.60
C ALA A 158 3.92 -1.66 21.28
N THR A 159 4.76 -1.83 20.26
CA THR A 159 4.36 -2.39 18.97
C THR A 159 5.43 -3.35 18.49
N ALA A 160 5.01 -4.42 17.83
CA ALA A 160 5.90 -5.41 17.21
C ALA A 160 5.52 -5.63 15.74
N ASN A 161 5.17 -4.53 15.06
CA ASN A 161 4.72 -4.54 13.68
C ASN A 161 3.48 -5.42 13.43
N GLY A 162 2.67 -5.59 14.47
CA GLY A 162 1.44 -6.37 14.42
C GLY A 162 0.31 -5.63 13.67
N ARG A 163 -0.73 -6.39 13.32
CA ARG A 163 -1.96 -5.84 12.75
C ARG A 163 -2.63 -4.89 13.74
N ILE A 164 -2.94 -3.69 13.29
CA ILE A 164 -3.50 -2.60 14.10
C ILE A 164 -5.03 -2.57 14.13
N THR A 165 -5.68 -3.34 13.26
CA THR A 165 -7.14 -3.38 13.14
C THR A 165 -7.66 -4.77 13.49
N PRO A 166 -8.88 -4.88 14.07
CA PRO A 166 -9.52 -6.18 14.28
C PRO A 166 -9.81 -6.90 12.96
N ASN A 167 -10.03 -8.20 13.02
CA ASN A 167 -10.42 -8.99 11.86
C ASN A 167 -11.72 -8.44 11.27
N GLY A 168 -11.74 -8.24 9.94
CA GLY A 168 -12.92 -7.74 9.23
C GLY A 168 -12.98 -6.22 9.06
N TYR A 169 -11.88 -5.52 9.37
CA TYR A 169 -11.76 -4.08 9.08
C TYR A 169 -11.19 -3.87 7.68
#